data_2caa7cbae32a5a22d184f878b9ebe251
#
_entry.id   2caa7cbae32a5a22d184f878b9ebe251
#
_cell.length_a   1.000
_cell.length_b   1.000
_cell.length_c   1.000
_cell.angle_alpha   90.00
_cell.angle_beta   90.00
_cell.angle_gamma   90.00
#
_symmetry.space_group_name_H-M   'P 1'
#
loop_
_entity.id
_entity.type
_entity.pdbx_description
1 polymer ?
#
loop_
_entity_poly.entity_id
_entity_poly.type
_entity_poly.pdbx_seq_one_letter_code
_entity_poly.pdbx_strand_id
1 'polypeptide(L)'
;DAKVRELSDKGKLALLFLLTHPHMTPLGAIRANAPGLACELGWSEKVFRKAFGEVLALGIAKEDAKAPLVWFPNFLRHNMPESPNVVRSWVGAFRDLPESPLKGAMLERTGEAVRTLGEGFRSAFAEAFPGVLGRAAPGVSASRPGNLAGAPSEALPIPFGEAFPEGMP
;
A
#
# COMPACT_ATOMS: atom_id res chain seq x y z
N ASP A 1 -16.10 1.31 3.35
CA ASP A 1 -15.17 2.11 2.56
C ASP A 1 -15.97 3.07 1.67
N ALA A 2 -15.59 4.36 1.67
CA ALA A 2 -16.30 5.39 0.88
C ALA A 2 -16.28 5.04 -0.62
N LYS A 3 -15.14 4.59 -1.14
CA LYS A 3 -14.98 4.20 -2.55
C LYS A 3 -15.94 3.09 -2.99
N VAL A 4 -16.22 2.12 -2.11
CA VAL A 4 -17.15 1.02 -2.43
C VAL A 4 -18.59 1.52 -2.59
N ARG A 5 -18.96 2.62 -1.90
CA ARG A 5 -20.30 3.21 -2.03
C ARG A 5 -20.52 3.89 -3.38
N GLU A 6 -19.44 4.33 -4.02
CA GLU A 6 -19.47 4.97 -5.34
C GLU A 6 -19.65 3.98 -6.49
N LEU A 7 -19.37 2.67 -6.25
CA LEU A 7 -19.55 1.63 -7.24
C LEU A 7 -21.03 1.38 -7.53
N SER A 8 -21.35 1.09 -8.79
CA SER A 8 -22.64 0.52 -9.18
C SER A 8 -22.83 -0.86 -8.53
N ASP A 9 -24.05 -1.40 -8.54
CA ASP A 9 -24.31 -2.75 -7.99
C ASP A 9 -23.52 -3.82 -8.73
N LYS A 10 -23.32 -3.68 -10.05
CA LYS A 10 -22.44 -4.57 -10.83
C LYS A 10 -20.96 -4.37 -10.45
N GLY A 11 -20.53 -3.14 -10.21
CA GLY A 11 -19.19 -2.82 -9.73
C GLY A 11 -18.92 -3.45 -8.36
N LYS A 12 -19.88 -3.38 -7.44
CA LYS A 12 -19.80 -4.03 -6.12
C LYS A 12 -19.75 -5.55 -6.25
N LEU A 13 -20.58 -6.14 -7.13
CA LEU A 13 -20.57 -7.58 -7.36
C LEU A 13 -19.26 -8.06 -7.98
N ALA A 14 -18.73 -7.34 -8.97
CA ALA A 14 -17.41 -7.62 -9.56
C ALA A 14 -16.29 -7.53 -8.51
N LEU A 15 -16.31 -6.49 -7.65
CA LEU A 15 -15.34 -6.36 -6.56
C LEU A 15 -15.43 -7.51 -5.57
N LEU A 16 -16.63 -7.88 -5.13
CA LEU A 16 -16.84 -9.00 -4.21
C LEU A 16 -16.33 -10.31 -4.80
N PHE A 17 -16.71 -10.60 -6.05
CA PHE A 17 -16.24 -11.77 -6.79
C PHE A 17 -14.71 -11.85 -6.83
N LEU A 18 -14.04 -10.72 -7.15
CA LEU A 18 -12.59 -10.68 -7.22
C LEU A 18 -11.93 -10.89 -5.85
N LEU A 19 -12.46 -10.26 -4.79
CA LEU A 19 -11.91 -10.39 -3.43
C LEU A 19 -12.09 -11.79 -2.83
N THR A 20 -13.11 -12.53 -3.27
CA THR A 20 -13.39 -13.91 -2.83
C THR A 20 -12.94 -14.96 -3.85
N HIS A 21 -12.18 -14.55 -4.87
CA HIS A 21 -11.75 -15.44 -5.93
C HIS A 21 -10.83 -16.57 -5.39
N PRO A 22 -11.06 -17.85 -5.79
CA PRO A 22 -10.29 -18.98 -5.25
C PRO A 22 -8.78 -18.90 -5.54
N HIS A 23 -8.37 -18.18 -6.59
CA HIS A 23 -6.97 -17.94 -6.93
C HIS A 23 -6.40 -16.63 -6.36
N MET A 24 -7.08 -16.00 -5.40
CA MET A 24 -6.54 -14.85 -4.69
C MET A 24 -5.30 -15.26 -3.89
N THR A 25 -4.19 -14.61 -4.16
CA THR A 25 -2.95 -14.85 -3.43
C THR A 25 -2.93 -14.08 -2.09
N PRO A 26 -2.11 -14.51 -1.13
CA PRO A 26 -1.92 -13.75 0.13
C PRO A 26 -1.40 -12.32 -0.07
N LEU A 27 -0.86 -12.00 -1.24
CA LEU A 27 -0.40 -10.67 -1.63
C LEU A 27 -1.50 -9.78 -2.24
N GLY A 28 -2.73 -10.28 -2.30
CA GLY A 28 -3.87 -9.57 -2.89
C GLY A 28 -3.80 -9.48 -4.41
N ALA A 29 -3.25 -10.48 -5.07
CA ALA A 29 -3.14 -10.55 -6.51
C ALA A 29 -3.80 -11.82 -7.06
N ILE A 30 -4.36 -11.70 -8.27
CA ILE A 30 -4.97 -12.81 -9.01
C ILE A 30 -4.31 -12.90 -10.39
N ARG A 31 -3.89 -14.10 -10.78
CA ARG A 31 -3.50 -14.38 -12.16
C ARG A 31 -4.76 -14.59 -13.00
N ALA A 32 -5.29 -13.53 -13.57
CA ALA A 32 -6.51 -13.54 -14.38
C ALA A 32 -6.55 -12.37 -15.36
N ASN A 33 -7.41 -12.48 -16.36
CA ASN A 33 -7.72 -11.41 -17.29
C ASN A 33 -9.24 -11.19 -17.38
N ALA A 34 -9.65 -10.04 -17.89
CA ALA A 34 -11.05 -9.66 -17.93
C ALA A 34 -11.96 -10.63 -18.70
N PRO A 35 -11.55 -11.22 -19.86
CA PRO A 35 -12.38 -12.24 -20.52
C PRO A 35 -12.65 -13.49 -19.68
N GLY A 36 -11.61 -14.03 -19.03
CA GLY A 36 -11.73 -15.20 -18.14
C GLY A 36 -12.64 -14.91 -16.96
N LEU A 37 -12.41 -13.79 -16.25
CA LEU A 37 -13.25 -13.37 -15.12
C LEU A 37 -14.71 -13.12 -15.52
N ALA A 38 -14.95 -12.58 -16.72
CA ALA A 38 -16.30 -12.41 -17.24
C ALA A 38 -16.99 -13.75 -17.45
N CYS A 39 -16.27 -14.72 -18.03
CA CYS A 39 -16.77 -16.07 -18.26
C CYS A 39 -17.16 -16.76 -16.94
N GLU A 40 -16.31 -16.66 -15.92
CA GLU A 40 -16.56 -17.24 -14.60
C GLU A 40 -17.80 -16.65 -13.91
N LEU A 41 -18.07 -15.34 -14.10
CA LEU A 41 -19.29 -14.68 -13.60
C LEU A 41 -20.54 -14.95 -14.46
N GLY A 42 -20.39 -15.61 -15.61
CA GLY A 42 -21.47 -15.76 -16.58
C GLY A 42 -21.88 -14.44 -17.23
N TRP A 43 -20.99 -13.47 -17.29
CA TRP A 43 -21.23 -12.16 -17.89
C TRP A 43 -20.57 -12.05 -19.26
N SER A 44 -21.13 -11.18 -20.13
CA SER A 44 -20.38 -10.76 -21.31
C SER A 44 -19.17 -9.94 -20.91
N GLU A 45 -18.08 -10.05 -21.67
CA GLU A 45 -16.84 -9.27 -21.43
C GLU A 45 -17.14 -7.77 -21.33
N LYS A 46 -18.01 -7.24 -22.19
CA LYS A 46 -18.41 -5.83 -22.17
C LYS A 46 -19.03 -5.40 -20.84
N VAL A 47 -19.89 -6.24 -20.26
CA VAL A 47 -20.52 -5.97 -18.97
C VAL A 47 -19.50 -6.02 -17.84
N PHE A 48 -18.65 -7.05 -17.84
CA PHE A 48 -17.59 -7.17 -16.84
C PHE A 48 -16.60 -6.01 -16.90
N ARG A 49 -16.08 -5.66 -18.08
CA ARG A 49 -15.14 -4.54 -18.24
C ARG A 49 -15.72 -3.21 -17.78
N LYS A 50 -17.01 -2.96 -17.99
CA LYS A 50 -17.66 -1.76 -17.47
C LYS A 50 -17.65 -1.74 -15.94
N ALA A 51 -18.09 -2.82 -15.31
CA ALA A 51 -18.15 -2.95 -13.85
C ALA A 51 -16.74 -2.94 -13.21
N PHE A 52 -15.81 -3.68 -13.79
CA PHE A 52 -14.42 -3.73 -13.34
C PHE A 52 -13.70 -2.39 -13.56
N GLY A 53 -14.02 -1.67 -14.63
CA GLY A 53 -13.50 -0.33 -14.89
C GLY A 53 -13.83 0.67 -13.79
N GLU A 54 -14.98 0.55 -13.13
CA GLU A 54 -15.31 1.37 -11.95
C GLU A 54 -14.35 1.07 -10.78
N VAL A 55 -14.03 -0.22 -10.54
CA VAL A 55 -13.10 -0.66 -9.50
C VAL A 55 -11.68 -0.14 -9.76
N LEU A 56 -11.24 -0.18 -11.03
CA LEU A 56 -9.95 0.35 -11.47
C LEU A 56 -9.89 1.87 -11.36
N ALA A 57 -10.93 2.58 -11.80
CA ALA A 57 -10.99 4.05 -11.78
C ALA A 57 -10.89 4.61 -10.35
N LEU A 58 -11.47 3.93 -9.37
CA LEU A 58 -11.35 4.29 -7.95
C LEU A 58 -10.03 3.86 -7.32
N GLY A 59 -9.15 3.19 -8.07
CA GLY A 59 -7.85 2.69 -7.57
C GLY A 59 -7.99 1.63 -6.48
N ILE A 60 -9.12 0.91 -6.44
CA ILE A 60 -9.33 -0.22 -5.53
C ILE A 60 -8.51 -1.41 -5.99
N ALA A 61 -8.45 -1.65 -7.30
CA ALA A 61 -7.59 -2.63 -7.94
C ALA A 61 -6.73 -1.97 -9.04
N LYS A 62 -5.70 -2.68 -9.47
CA LYS A 62 -4.87 -2.37 -10.64
C LYS A 62 -4.83 -3.60 -11.54
N GLU A 63 -4.84 -3.38 -12.85
CA GLU A 63 -4.74 -4.44 -13.87
C GLU A 63 -3.51 -4.17 -14.73
N ASP A 64 -2.79 -5.23 -15.11
CA ASP A 64 -1.86 -5.17 -16.23
C ASP A 64 -2.53 -5.77 -17.45
N ALA A 65 -2.85 -4.95 -18.43
CA ALA A 65 -3.52 -5.39 -19.65
C ALA A 65 -2.64 -6.31 -20.53
N LYS A 66 -1.33 -6.30 -20.35
CA LYS A 66 -0.37 -7.12 -21.12
C LYS A 66 -0.03 -8.44 -20.42
N ALA A 67 -0.18 -8.48 -19.11
CA ALA A 67 -0.03 -9.69 -18.31
C ALA A 67 -1.36 -10.03 -17.63
N PRO A 68 -1.76 -11.30 -17.51
CA PRO A 68 -2.99 -11.68 -16.85
C PRO A 68 -2.86 -11.48 -15.33
N LEU A 69 -2.79 -10.23 -14.86
CA LEU A 69 -2.56 -9.88 -13.47
C LEU A 69 -3.49 -8.76 -13.01
N VAL A 70 -4.25 -9.04 -11.97
CA VAL A 70 -5.04 -8.06 -11.21
C VAL A 70 -4.50 -8.00 -9.79
N TRP A 71 -4.29 -6.81 -9.24
CA TRP A 71 -3.74 -6.60 -7.91
C TRP A 71 -4.53 -5.56 -7.11
N PHE A 72 -4.74 -5.84 -5.82
CA PHE A 72 -5.41 -4.98 -4.85
C PHE A 72 -4.39 -4.34 -3.90
N PRO A 73 -4.00 -3.06 -4.09
CA PRO A 73 -2.92 -2.42 -3.31
C PRO A 73 -3.16 -2.33 -1.80
N ASN A 74 -4.42 -2.32 -1.40
CA ASN A 74 -4.82 -2.22 0.01
C ASN A 74 -5.23 -3.57 0.63
N PHE A 75 -5.03 -4.68 -0.06
CA PHE A 75 -5.45 -6.02 0.40
C PHE A 75 -4.86 -6.36 1.77
N LEU A 76 -3.56 -6.17 1.94
CA LEU A 76 -2.86 -6.48 3.19
C LEU A 76 -3.31 -5.63 4.39
N ARG A 77 -3.90 -4.46 4.15
CA ARG A 77 -4.47 -3.64 5.23
C ARG A 77 -5.58 -4.35 6.00
N HIS A 78 -6.27 -5.27 5.33
CA HIS A 78 -7.40 -6.02 5.87
C HIS A 78 -7.09 -7.52 6.06
N ASN A 79 -5.94 -7.98 5.50
CA ASN A 79 -5.52 -9.37 5.51
C ASN A 79 -4.06 -9.45 5.98
N MET A 80 -3.81 -8.99 7.22
CA MET A 80 -2.47 -9.01 7.79
C MET A 80 -1.99 -10.44 8.04
N PRO A 81 -0.69 -10.74 7.85
CA PRO A 81 -0.15 -12.06 8.13
C PRO A 81 -0.18 -12.33 9.65
N GLU A 82 -0.54 -13.54 10.04
CA GLU A 82 -0.64 -13.95 11.44
C GLU A 82 0.74 -14.23 12.07
N SER A 83 1.73 -14.54 11.25
CA SER A 83 3.08 -14.86 11.72
C SER A 83 4.16 -14.54 10.69
N PRO A 84 5.44 -14.42 11.12
CA PRO A 84 6.58 -14.28 10.20
C PRO A 84 6.70 -15.43 9.19
N ASN A 85 6.28 -16.64 9.55
CA ASN A 85 6.32 -17.81 8.65
C ASN A 85 5.36 -17.65 7.47
N VAL A 86 4.20 -17.04 7.69
CA VAL A 86 3.27 -16.69 6.60
C VAL A 86 3.94 -15.74 5.61
N VAL A 87 4.71 -14.75 6.09
CA VAL A 87 5.46 -13.84 5.22
C VAL A 87 6.50 -14.58 4.37
N ARG A 88 7.23 -15.53 4.97
CA ARG A 88 8.20 -16.37 4.22
C ARG A 88 7.53 -17.20 3.14
N SER A 89 6.31 -17.70 3.37
CA SER A 89 5.57 -18.50 2.38
C SER A 89 5.12 -17.69 1.14
N TRP A 90 5.10 -16.37 1.20
CA TRP A 90 4.66 -15.52 0.09
C TRP A 90 5.56 -15.61 -1.15
N VAL A 91 6.82 -16.05 -1.00
CA VAL A 91 7.77 -16.21 -2.12
C VAL A 91 7.20 -17.09 -3.21
N GLY A 92 6.58 -18.22 -2.83
CA GLY A 92 5.94 -19.13 -3.80
C GLY A 92 4.84 -18.41 -4.58
N ALA A 93 3.87 -17.85 -3.86
CA ALA A 93 2.76 -17.14 -4.47
C ALA A 93 3.21 -15.98 -5.37
N PHE A 94 4.25 -15.24 -4.96
CA PHE A 94 4.81 -14.15 -5.76
C PHE A 94 5.52 -14.64 -7.03
N ARG A 95 6.24 -15.75 -6.94
CA ARG A 95 6.95 -16.35 -8.08
C ARG A 95 5.98 -16.82 -9.15
N ASP A 96 4.83 -17.37 -8.75
CA ASP A 96 3.83 -17.91 -9.66
C ASP A 96 3.02 -16.83 -10.39
N LEU A 97 3.13 -15.55 -9.96
CA LEU A 97 2.53 -14.42 -10.66
C LEU A 97 3.27 -14.13 -11.97
N PRO A 98 2.53 -13.75 -13.04
CA PRO A 98 3.13 -13.38 -14.31
C PRO A 98 4.06 -12.17 -14.15
N GLU A 99 5.07 -12.07 -15.02
CA GLU A 99 5.95 -10.90 -15.04
C GLU A 99 5.18 -9.65 -15.44
N SER A 100 5.27 -8.62 -14.60
CA SER A 100 4.50 -7.39 -14.72
C SER A 100 5.20 -6.26 -13.97
N PRO A 101 5.12 -5.00 -14.45
CA PRO A 101 5.54 -3.83 -13.68
C PRO A 101 4.83 -3.70 -12.32
N LEU A 102 3.64 -4.27 -12.18
CA LEU A 102 2.90 -4.27 -10.91
C LEU A 102 3.60 -5.07 -9.80
N LYS A 103 4.44 -6.05 -10.14
CA LYS A 103 5.17 -6.86 -9.14
C LYS A 103 6.12 -6.01 -8.29
N GLY A 104 6.80 -5.03 -8.89
CA GLY A 104 7.65 -4.10 -8.14
C GLY A 104 6.86 -3.26 -7.15
N ALA A 105 5.79 -2.61 -7.63
CA ALA A 105 4.90 -1.83 -6.78
C ALA A 105 4.20 -2.67 -5.68
N MET A 106 3.89 -3.93 -5.99
CA MET A 106 3.33 -4.88 -5.02
C MET A 106 4.32 -5.16 -3.89
N LEU A 107 5.59 -5.45 -4.19
CA LEU A 107 6.61 -5.70 -3.18
C LEU A 107 6.88 -4.46 -2.32
N GLU A 108 6.97 -3.28 -2.91
CA GLU A 108 7.14 -2.01 -2.18
C GLU A 108 5.98 -1.81 -1.19
N ARG A 109 4.74 -1.95 -1.66
CA ARG A 109 3.55 -1.78 -0.83
C ARG A 109 3.44 -2.84 0.27
N THR A 110 3.81 -4.08 -0.05
CA THR A 110 3.88 -5.19 0.92
C THR A 110 4.93 -4.92 1.99
N GLY A 111 6.12 -4.46 1.58
CA GLY A 111 7.20 -4.07 2.50
C GLY A 111 6.78 -2.93 3.44
N GLU A 112 6.04 -1.93 2.94
CA GLU A 112 5.47 -0.86 3.78
C GLU A 112 4.51 -1.42 4.85
N ALA A 113 3.60 -2.30 4.46
CA ALA A 113 2.66 -2.92 5.38
C ALA A 113 3.38 -3.76 6.45
N VAL A 114 4.36 -4.57 6.04
CA VAL A 114 5.13 -5.43 6.95
C VAL A 114 5.98 -4.62 7.95
N ARG A 115 6.47 -3.44 7.57
CA ARG A 115 7.24 -2.56 8.49
C ARG A 115 6.45 -2.17 9.74
N THR A 116 5.13 -2.14 9.68
CA THR A 116 4.26 -1.77 10.81
C THR A 116 4.04 -2.92 11.80
N LEU A 117 4.41 -4.16 11.44
CA LEU A 117 4.07 -5.36 12.22
C LEU A 117 5.13 -5.78 13.25
N GLY A 118 6.32 -5.19 13.22
CA GLY A 118 7.40 -5.48 14.13
C GLY A 118 8.59 -6.22 13.50
N GLU A 119 9.67 -6.44 14.30
CA GLU A 119 10.97 -6.88 13.79
C GLU A 119 10.93 -8.27 13.14
N GLY A 120 10.25 -9.24 13.78
CA GLY A 120 10.18 -10.61 13.25
C GLY A 120 9.56 -10.69 11.86
N PHE A 121 8.55 -9.85 11.57
CA PHE A 121 7.93 -9.76 10.25
C PHE A 121 8.85 -9.08 9.24
N ARG A 122 9.57 -8.02 9.67
CA ARG A 122 10.55 -7.33 8.81
C ARG A 122 11.69 -8.26 8.40
N SER A 123 12.26 -9.00 9.35
CA SER A 123 13.30 -10.00 9.08
C SER A 123 12.80 -11.07 8.11
N ALA A 124 11.61 -11.63 8.35
CA ALA A 124 11.01 -12.62 7.48
C ALA A 124 10.79 -12.10 6.05
N PHE A 125 10.38 -10.84 5.91
CA PHE A 125 10.20 -10.21 4.59
C PHE A 125 11.55 -9.95 3.90
N ALA A 126 12.57 -9.50 4.63
CA ALA A 126 13.91 -9.29 4.08
C ALA A 126 14.57 -10.61 3.61
N GLU A 127 14.34 -11.70 4.35
CA GLU A 127 14.77 -13.05 3.95
C GLU A 127 14.03 -13.53 2.69
N ALA A 128 12.70 -13.31 2.64
CA ALA A 128 11.84 -13.73 1.55
C ALA A 128 12.09 -12.94 0.25
N PHE A 129 12.36 -11.63 0.38
CA PHE A 129 12.50 -10.70 -0.74
C PHE A 129 13.76 -9.83 -0.56
N PRO A 130 14.96 -10.39 -0.79
CA PRO A 130 16.22 -9.66 -0.63
C PRO A 130 16.28 -8.40 -1.48
N GLY A 131 16.72 -7.29 -0.89
CA GLY A 131 16.92 -6.00 -1.58
C GLY A 131 15.67 -5.11 -1.71
N VAL A 132 14.49 -5.56 -1.33
CA VAL A 132 13.26 -4.74 -1.38
C VAL A 132 13.21 -3.71 -0.25
N LEU A 133 13.55 -4.12 0.99
CA LEU A 133 13.54 -3.22 2.15
C LEU A 133 14.66 -2.17 2.15
N GLY A 134 15.73 -2.40 1.36
CA GLY A 134 16.86 -1.48 1.23
C GLY A 134 16.64 -0.35 0.22
N ARG A 135 15.63 -0.42 -0.63
CA ARG A 135 15.22 0.66 -1.52
C ARG A 135 14.31 1.61 -0.76
N ALA A 136 14.91 2.64 -0.13
CA ALA A 136 14.14 3.80 0.32
C ALA A 136 13.46 4.42 -0.91
N ALA A 137 12.18 4.80 -0.76
CA ALA A 137 11.45 5.51 -1.81
C ALA A 137 12.29 6.71 -2.29
N PRO A 138 12.41 6.97 -3.61
CA PRO A 138 13.05 8.17 -4.08
C PRO A 138 12.16 9.37 -3.73
N GLY A 139 12.60 10.18 -2.77
CA GLY A 139 12.02 11.49 -2.55
C GLY A 139 11.57 11.83 -1.15
N VAL A 140 12.48 11.86 -0.16
CA VAL A 140 12.55 12.94 0.83
C VAL A 140 14.03 13.20 1.09
N SER A 141 14.58 14.17 0.41
CA SER A 141 15.87 14.77 0.73
C SER A 141 15.77 15.37 2.13
N ALA A 142 16.28 14.66 3.13
CA ALA A 142 16.58 15.25 4.42
C ALA A 142 17.75 16.21 4.20
N SER A 143 17.46 17.49 4.06
CA SER A 143 18.45 18.57 4.17
C SER A 143 19.12 18.43 5.54
N ARG A 144 20.37 18.01 5.55
CA ARG A 144 21.24 18.11 6.71
C ARG A 144 21.32 19.58 7.11
N PRO A 145 21.05 19.94 8.37
CA PRO A 145 21.47 21.25 8.86
C PRO A 145 23.01 21.26 8.91
N GLY A 146 23.58 22.15 8.10
CA GLY A 146 25.03 22.41 8.11
C GLY A 146 25.49 22.85 9.48
N ASN A 147 26.57 22.22 9.91
CA ASN A 147 27.37 22.58 11.06
C ASN A 147 28.01 23.92 10.76
N LEU A 148 27.62 24.99 11.46
CA LEU A 148 28.40 26.23 11.56
C LEU A 148 28.95 26.34 12.98
N ALA A 149 30.23 25.98 13.09
CA ALA A 149 31.05 26.37 14.23
C ALA A 149 31.38 27.87 14.15
N GLY A 150 31.36 28.55 15.29
CA GLY A 150 31.91 29.91 15.44
C GLY A 150 31.17 30.72 16.48
N ALA A 151 31.60 30.67 17.72
CA ALA A 151 31.32 31.63 18.77
C ALA A 151 32.02 33.00 18.47
N PRO A 152 31.77 34.12 19.18
CA PRO A 152 31.73 34.20 20.63
C PRO A 152 30.63 35.07 21.27
N SER A 153 30.46 34.81 22.53
CA SER A 153 30.01 35.59 23.68
C SER A 153 29.99 37.13 23.53
N GLU A 154 28.83 37.71 23.84
CA GLU A 154 28.76 38.94 24.61
C GLU A 154 27.48 39.00 25.41
N ALA A 155 27.66 39.24 26.70
CA ALA A 155 26.63 39.28 27.72
C ALA A 155 26.07 40.70 27.89
N LEU A 156 24.88 40.73 28.56
CA LEU A 156 24.29 41.82 29.35
C LEU A 156 23.18 42.68 28.70
N PRO A 157 22.28 43.25 29.51
CA PRO A 157 21.65 42.81 30.74
C PRO A 157 20.10 42.92 30.69
N ILE A 158 19.48 42.35 31.69
CA ILE A 158 18.04 42.50 32.02
C ILE A 158 17.82 43.86 32.67
N PRO A 159 16.69 44.53 32.47
CA PRO A 159 16.01 45.20 33.56
C PRO A 159 14.61 44.63 33.84
N PHE A 160 14.42 44.49 35.12
CA PHE A 160 13.18 44.24 35.86
C PHE A 160 12.18 45.40 35.78
N GLY A 161 10.91 45.08 36.03
CA GLY A 161 9.87 46.03 36.47
C GLY A 161 8.77 46.21 35.40
N GLU A 162 7.59 46.13 35.62
CA GLU A 162 6.61 46.24 36.69
C GLU A 162 5.22 45.91 36.13
N ALA A 163 4.47 45.26 36.94
CA ALA A 163 3.15 45.59 37.45
C ALA A 163 1.91 45.31 36.57
N PHE A 164 1.09 44.42 37.13
CA PHE A 164 -0.33 44.28 36.84
C PHE A 164 -1.12 45.57 37.23
N PRO A 165 -2.28 45.80 36.64
CA PRO A 165 -3.44 45.92 37.51
C PRO A 165 -4.62 45.03 37.16
N GLU A 166 -5.24 44.57 38.25
CA GLU A 166 -6.58 43.99 38.35
C GLU A 166 -7.65 44.96 37.91
N GLY A 167 -8.82 44.40 37.58
CA GLY A 167 -10.08 45.15 37.65
C GLY A 167 -11.17 44.58 36.76
N MET A 168 -12.02 43.77 37.42
CA MET A 168 -13.41 43.48 37.00
C MET A 168 -14.28 44.74 36.87
N PRO A 169 -15.53 44.67 36.36
CA PRO A 169 -16.54 43.70 36.76
C PRO A 169 -17.05 42.76 35.67
#